data_c8c2b520bbee556e29c50d7d1b575871
#
_entry.id   c8c2b520bbee556e29c50d7d1b575871
#
_cell.length_a   1.000
_cell.length_b   1.000
_cell.length_c   1.000
_cell.angle_alpha   90.00
_cell.angle_beta   90.00
_cell.angle_gamma   90.00
#
_symmetry.space_group_name_H-M   'P 1'
#
loop_
_entity.id
_entity.type
_entity.pdbx_description
1 polymer ?
#
loop_
_entity_poly.entity_id
_entity_poly.type
_entity_poly.pdbx_seq_one_letter_code
_entity_poly.pdbx_strand_id
1 'polypeptide(L)'
;LIVSPKGSVLSEAAAPIQQGILAASREATASGACELVQYELSNPQDAGAVLKKAADDGAVLAIGPVSRDAVQTISEMPYLPLPVVAINRPSGETAPELFLSIDISAESEVEQLAKIAVENTAQKADLAANNFVILTTQDPYDERLARAMEAALVKAGAGAERRHISSDQIAYLRQEMRGKAFRGAFFAMNAQNASLLRPYLPPELPVFGTSYSNPMHQKDSMLAKTQSNDLNGMITLEIPAEENTSTLVAQYKGERENLSLEELQMFSVGVDAWTLGTKWIDWARRIEVPDGLTGRLSFDKDSGSKVKRELVKTVVSPNKTAHPDLPLKRI
;
A
#
# COMPACT_ATOMS: atom_id res chain seq x y z
N LEU A 1 3.91 14.41 -16.69
CA LEU A 1 3.97 14.07 -15.27
C LEU A 1 3.77 15.30 -14.42
N ILE A 2 2.95 15.19 -13.36
CA ILE A 2 2.82 16.23 -12.34
C ILE A 2 3.77 15.88 -11.19
N VAL A 3 4.80 16.69 -11.00
CA VAL A 3 5.89 16.46 -10.07
C VAL A 3 5.96 17.53 -8.99
N SER A 4 6.48 17.19 -7.81
CA SER A 4 6.78 18.16 -6.76
C SER A 4 8.06 18.93 -7.07
N PRO A 5 8.24 20.14 -6.49
CA PRO A 5 9.43 20.96 -6.70
C PRO A 5 10.71 20.21 -6.37
N LYS A 6 11.73 20.35 -7.22
CA LYS A 6 13.04 19.74 -7.00
C LYS A 6 13.63 20.15 -5.65
N GLY A 7 14.21 19.17 -4.93
CA GLY A 7 14.81 19.39 -3.61
C GLY A 7 13.79 19.47 -2.46
N SER A 8 12.50 19.30 -2.73
CA SER A 8 11.52 19.10 -1.64
C SER A 8 11.58 17.66 -1.13
N VAL A 9 11.25 17.44 0.15
CA VAL A 9 11.15 16.11 0.76
C VAL A 9 10.21 15.21 -0.04
N LEU A 10 9.10 15.74 -0.52
CA LEU A 10 8.16 14.98 -1.33
C LEU A 10 8.73 14.61 -2.70
N SER A 11 9.56 15.46 -3.31
CA SER A 11 10.23 15.15 -4.58
C SER A 11 11.21 13.99 -4.42
N GLU A 12 11.97 13.98 -3.33
CA GLU A 12 12.90 12.88 -3.03
C GLU A 12 12.16 11.57 -2.77
N ALA A 13 11.10 11.60 -1.96
CA ALA A 13 10.27 10.44 -1.68
C ALA A 13 9.53 9.91 -2.93
N ALA A 14 9.17 10.79 -3.87
CA ALA A 14 8.49 10.41 -5.11
C ALA A 14 9.45 10.02 -6.26
N ALA A 15 10.75 10.17 -6.07
CA ALA A 15 11.73 9.86 -7.13
C ALA A 15 11.63 8.42 -7.66
N PRO A 16 11.47 7.37 -6.83
CA PRO A 16 11.28 6.02 -7.33
C PRO A 16 10.00 5.85 -8.15
N ILE A 17 8.91 6.56 -7.82
CA ILE A 17 7.68 6.56 -8.62
C ILE A 17 7.95 7.11 -10.03
N GLN A 18 8.67 8.23 -10.12
CA GLN A 18 9.05 8.81 -11.41
C GLN A 18 9.94 7.86 -12.21
N GLN A 19 10.89 7.19 -11.56
CA GLN A 19 11.73 6.17 -12.19
C GLN A 19 10.89 5.01 -12.75
N GLY A 20 9.88 4.54 -12.01
CA GLY A 20 8.96 3.51 -12.46
C GLY A 20 8.17 3.93 -13.71
N ILE A 21 7.64 5.17 -13.73
CA ILE A 21 6.94 5.72 -14.90
C ILE A 21 7.88 5.82 -16.10
N LEU A 22 9.10 6.33 -15.91
CA LEU A 22 10.10 6.44 -16.97
C LEU A 22 10.51 5.06 -17.52
N ALA A 23 10.69 4.08 -16.65
CA ALA A 23 11.00 2.70 -17.06
C ALA A 23 9.86 2.09 -17.89
N ALA A 24 8.62 2.24 -17.43
CA ALA A 24 7.44 1.70 -18.10
C ALA A 24 7.13 2.39 -19.44
N SER A 25 7.44 3.68 -19.56
CA SER A 25 7.22 4.46 -20.78
C SER A 25 8.32 4.33 -21.82
N ARG A 26 9.45 3.68 -21.49
CA ARG A 26 10.67 3.66 -22.31
C ARG A 26 10.44 3.23 -23.77
N GLU A 27 9.68 2.18 -23.98
CA GLU A 27 9.39 1.67 -25.32
C GLU A 27 8.54 2.64 -26.12
N ALA A 28 7.50 3.20 -25.50
CA ALA A 28 6.62 4.18 -26.14
C ALA A 28 7.35 5.49 -26.46
N THR A 29 8.24 5.97 -25.57
CA THR A 29 9.03 7.17 -25.81
C THR A 29 10.12 6.93 -26.86
N ALA A 30 10.80 5.78 -26.86
CA ALA A 30 11.82 5.45 -27.84
C ALA A 30 11.25 5.28 -29.25
N SER A 31 10.03 4.77 -29.39
CA SER A 31 9.33 4.67 -30.69
C SER A 31 8.72 5.98 -31.17
N GLY A 32 8.74 7.05 -30.35
CA GLY A 32 8.06 8.31 -30.64
C GLY A 32 6.52 8.24 -30.53
N ALA A 33 5.99 7.16 -29.95
CA ALA A 33 4.55 7.03 -29.75
C ALA A 33 4.01 7.99 -28.67
N CYS A 34 4.86 8.42 -27.73
CA CYS A 34 4.54 9.47 -26.75
C CYS A 34 5.76 10.28 -26.37
N GLU A 35 5.51 11.46 -25.79
CA GLU A 35 6.51 12.29 -25.14
C GLU A 35 6.12 12.47 -23.67
N LEU A 36 7.09 12.41 -22.75
CA LEU A 36 6.89 12.65 -21.34
C LEU A 36 7.36 14.05 -20.97
N VAL A 37 6.41 14.93 -20.68
CA VAL A 37 6.67 16.30 -20.21
C VAL A 37 6.42 16.38 -18.71
N GLN A 38 7.29 17.06 -17.97
CA GLN A 38 7.13 17.27 -16.52
C GLN A 38 6.56 18.66 -16.25
N TYR A 39 5.54 18.71 -15.40
CA TYR A 39 4.93 19.95 -14.90
C TYR A 39 5.10 19.99 -13.39
N GLU A 40 5.81 21.02 -12.92
CA GLU A 40 6.03 21.22 -11.49
C GLU A 40 4.79 21.81 -10.82
N LEU A 41 4.38 21.22 -9.71
CA LEU A 41 3.28 21.68 -8.86
C LEU A 41 3.84 22.04 -7.49
N SER A 42 4.06 23.34 -7.26
CA SER A 42 4.62 23.87 -6.01
C SER A 42 3.55 24.09 -4.95
N ASN A 43 2.34 24.47 -5.36
CA ASN A 43 1.23 24.72 -4.46
C ASN A 43 0.02 23.87 -4.90
N PRO A 44 -0.56 23.04 -4.00
CA PRO A 44 -1.74 22.22 -4.33
C PRO A 44 -2.89 23.00 -4.96
N GLN A 45 -3.09 24.27 -4.59
CA GLN A 45 -4.15 25.12 -5.13
C GLN A 45 -3.97 25.46 -6.61
N ASP A 46 -2.74 25.36 -7.12
CA ASP A 46 -2.43 25.64 -8.54
C ASP A 46 -2.67 24.40 -9.44
N ALA A 47 -3.11 23.28 -8.89
CA ALA A 47 -3.29 22.02 -9.62
C ALA A 47 -4.17 22.18 -10.87
N GLY A 48 -5.25 22.98 -10.78
CA GLY A 48 -6.13 23.25 -11.92
C GLY A 48 -5.43 24.01 -13.05
N ALA A 49 -4.60 25.01 -12.69
CA ALA A 49 -3.84 25.79 -13.66
C ALA A 49 -2.76 24.95 -14.35
N VAL A 50 -2.09 24.06 -13.58
CA VAL A 50 -1.09 23.13 -14.10
C VAL A 50 -1.73 22.13 -15.06
N LEU A 51 -2.88 21.54 -14.71
CA LEU A 51 -3.61 20.62 -15.58
C LEU A 51 -4.09 21.30 -16.85
N LYS A 52 -4.62 22.54 -16.73
CA LYS A 52 -5.03 23.32 -17.90
C LYS A 52 -3.84 23.60 -18.81
N LYS A 53 -2.71 24.01 -18.26
CA LYS A 53 -1.49 24.24 -19.05
C LYS A 53 -1.06 22.96 -19.77
N ALA A 54 -1.05 21.83 -19.09
CA ALA A 54 -0.70 20.55 -19.71
C ALA A 54 -1.63 20.20 -20.88
N ALA A 55 -2.94 20.42 -20.73
CA ALA A 55 -3.92 20.20 -21.79
C ALA A 55 -3.72 21.16 -22.97
N ASP A 56 -3.46 22.47 -22.70
CA ASP A 56 -3.18 23.47 -23.73
C ASP A 56 -1.88 23.16 -24.50
N ASP A 57 -0.89 22.54 -23.84
CA ASP A 57 0.35 22.06 -24.45
C ASP A 57 0.16 20.73 -25.23
N GLY A 58 -1.04 20.15 -25.24
CA GLY A 58 -1.39 18.94 -26.01
C GLY A 58 -1.24 17.63 -25.24
N ALA A 59 -1.09 17.66 -23.92
CA ALA A 59 -1.07 16.44 -23.11
C ALA A 59 -2.45 15.73 -23.17
N VAL A 60 -2.43 14.41 -23.32
CA VAL A 60 -3.63 13.55 -23.38
C VAL A 60 -3.89 12.82 -22.08
N LEU A 61 -2.92 12.78 -21.17
CA LEU A 61 -2.98 12.11 -19.89
C LEU A 61 -2.04 12.80 -18.91
N ALA A 62 -2.47 13.01 -17.66
CA ALA A 62 -1.62 13.40 -16.55
C ALA A 62 -1.45 12.23 -15.57
N ILE A 63 -0.21 11.94 -15.14
CA ILE A 63 0.11 10.98 -14.10
C ILE A 63 0.71 11.73 -12.91
N GLY A 64 0.19 11.50 -11.72
CA GLY A 64 0.39 12.33 -10.53
C GLY A 64 -0.80 13.27 -10.29
N PRO A 65 -0.75 14.09 -9.26
CA PRO A 65 0.34 14.25 -8.30
C PRO A 65 0.42 13.10 -7.26
N VAL A 66 1.50 13.13 -6.47
CA VAL A 66 1.69 12.22 -5.31
C VAL A 66 1.22 12.89 -4.00
N SER A 67 1.24 14.22 -3.93
CA SER A 67 0.81 14.98 -2.75
C SER A 67 -0.67 14.76 -2.44
N ARG A 68 -1.00 14.40 -1.19
CA ARG A 68 -2.39 14.22 -0.76
C ARG A 68 -3.23 15.48 -0.95
N ASP A 69 -2.67 16.64 -0.60
CA ASP A 69 -3.39 17.91 -0.70
C ASP A 69 -3.68 18.26 -2.18
N ALA A 70 -2.73 18.01 -3.07
CA ALA A 70 -2.93 18.22 -4.49
C ALA A 70 -3.95 17.23 -5.10
N VAL A 71 -3.89 15.96 -4.68
CA VAL A 71 -4.89 14.93 -5.07
C VAL A 71 -6.27 15.33 -4.58
N GLN A 72 -6.40 15.82 -3.34
CA GLN A 72 -7.66 16.32 -2.79
C GLN A 72 -8.19 17.49 -3.60
N THR A 73 -7.34 18.49 -3.86
CA THR A 73 -7.72 19.67 -4.68
C THR A 73 -8.25 19.26 -6.07
N ILE A 74 -7.55 18.34 -6.74
CA ILE A 74 -7.99 17.84 -8.07
C ILE A 74 -9.30 17.07 -7.97
N SER A 75 -9.48 16.24 -6.94
CA SER A 75 -10.70 15.44 -6.76
C SER A 75 -11.96 16.28 -6.50
N GLU A 76 -11.80 17.50 -6.02
CA GLU A 76 -12.89 18.46 -5.73
C GLU A 76 -13.22 19.37 -6.93
N MET A 77 -12.46 19.30 -8.01
CA MET A 77 -12.73 20.11 -9.21
C MET A 77 -14.03 19.64 -9.88
N PRO A 78 -14.84 20.57 -10.41
CA PRO A 78 -16.09 20.23 -11.07
C PRO A 78 -15.88 19.47 -12.40
N TYR A 79 -14.74 19.68 -13.05
CA TYR A 79 -14.31 18.96 -14.26
C TYR A 79 -12.78 19.00 -14.39
N LEU A 80 -12.22 18.07 -15.15
CA LEU A 80 -10.81 18.01 -15.48
C LEU A 80 -10.61 18.28 -16.98
N PRO A 81 -9.57 19.04 -17.38
CA PRO A 81 -9.29 19.34 -18.78
C PRO A 81 -8.71 18.13 -19.54
N LEU A 82 -8.17 17.14 -18.82
CA LEU A 82 -7.61 15.89 -19.34
C LEU A 82 -7.72 14.80 -18.29
N PRO A 83 -7.61 13.50 -18.67
CA PRO A 83 -7.54 12.39 -17.72
C PRO A 83 -6.39 12.51 -16.75
N VAL A 84 -6.65 12.20 -15.47
CA VAL A 84 -5.65 12.24 -14.38
C VAL A 84 -5.59 10.91 -13.66
N VAL A 85 -4.42 10.28 -13.62
CA VAL A 85 -4.11 9.15 -12.74
C VAL A 85 -3.35 9.68 -11.54
N ALA A 86 -4.07 9.95 -10.46
CA ALA A 86 -3.50 10.43 -9.20
C ALA A 86 -2.87 9.27 -8.41
N ILE A 87 -1.74 9.57 -7.76
CA ILE A 87 -1.00 8.58 -6.96
C ILE A 87 -1.16 8.94 -5.48
N ASN A 88 -2.33 8.78 -5.00
CA ASN A 88 -2.76 8.85 -3.60
C ASN A 88 -4.29 8.81 -3.55
N ARG A 89 -4.84 8.70 -2.34
CA ARG A 89 -6.27 8.64 -2.08
C ARG A 89 -6.83 10.01 -1.70
N PRO A 90 -7.88 10.52 -2.39
CA PRO A 90 -8.66 11.64 -1.89
C PRO A 90 -9.48 11.22 -0.66
N SER A 91 -9.80 12.18 0.19
CA SER A 91 -10.62 11.93 1.40
C SER A 91 -12.09 11.66 1.07
N GLY A 92 -12.60 12.24 -0.03
CA GLY A 92 -13.97 12.07 -0.49
C GLY A 92 -14.19 10.79 -1.30
N GLU A 93 -15.47 10.46 -1.52
CA GLU A 93 -15.88 9.34 -2.38
C GLU A 93 -16.21 9.80 -3.80
N THR A 94 -16.54 11.07 -3.96
CA THR A 94 -16.86 11.67 -5.26
C THR A 94 -15.62 12.29 -5.89
N ALA A 95 -15.48 12.14 -7.19
CA ALA A 95 -14.41 12.74 -7.96
C ALA A 95 -14.91 13.06 -9.39
N PRO A 96 -14.23 13.98 -10.12
CA PRO A 96 -14.55 14.28 -11.51
C PRO A 96 -14.51 13.04 -12.41
N GLU A 97 -15.19 13.12 -13.55
CA GLU A 97 -15.29 11.97 -14.46
C GLU A 97 -13.94 11.45 -14.98
N LEU A 98 -12.99 12.36 -15.20
CA LEU A 98 -11.64 12.07 -15.72
C LEU A 98 -10.60 11.86 -14.64
N PHE A 99 -11.02 11.46 -13.44
CA PHE A 99 -10.16 11.20 -12.31
C PHE A 99 -10.10 9.73 -11.97
N LEU A 100 -8.89 9.21 -11.83
CA LEU A 100 -8.60 7.86 -11.39
C LEU A 100 -7.51 7.94 -10.31
N SER A 101 -7.66 7.22 -9.22
CA SER A 101 -6.67 7.23 -8.14
C SER A 101 -6.17 5.83 -7.78
N ILE A 102 -4.84 5.71 -7.64
CA ILE A 102 -4.20 4.53 -7.09
C ILE A 102 -4.00 4.77 -5.60
N ASP A 103 -4.67 3.97 -4.77
CA ASP A 103 -4.53 4.04 -3.33
C ASP A 103 -3.35 3.18 -2.87
N ILE A 104 -2.31 3.85 -2.35
CA ILE A 104 -1.11 3.23 -1.77
C ILE A 104 -1.11 3.30 -0.23
N SER A 105 -2.24 3.69 0.35
CA SER A 105 -2.35 3.86 1.79
C SER A 105 -2.37 2.53 2.54
N ALA A 106 -1.89 2.54 3.78
CA ALA A 106 -2.00 1.40 4.69
C ALA A 106 -3.46 1.02 4.98
N GLU A 107 -4.38 1.98 4.87
CA GLU A 107 -5.80 1.75 5.04
C GLU A 107 -6.38 0.79 4.00
N SER A 108 -5.88 0.84 2.75
CA SER A 108 -6.32 -0.09 1.69
C SER A 108 -5.82 -1.53 1.95
N GLU A 109 -4.62 -1.66 2.49
CA GLU A 109 -4.06 -2.95 2.93
C GLU A 109 -4.88 -3.53 4.08
N VAL A 110 -5.20 -2.71 5.08
CA VAL A 110 -6.01 -3.08 6.24
C VAL A 110 -7.39 -3.58 5.84
N GLU A 111 -8.06 -2.95 4.88
CA GLU A 111 -9.37 -3.41 4.40
C GLU A 111 -9.33 -4.83 3.81
N GLN A 112 -8.26 -5.16 3.08
CA GLN A 112 -8.08 -6.50 2.52
C GLN A 112 -7.72 -7.51 3.62
N LEU A 113 -6.81 -7.11 4.52
CA LEU A 113 -6.36 -7.97 5.61
C LEU A 113 -7.51 -8.33 6.56
N ALA A 114 -8.42 -7.39 6.85
CA ALA A 114 -9.62 -7.63 7.66
C ALA A 114 -10.54 -8.69 7.03
N LYS A 115 -10.78 -8.64 5.73
CA LYS A 115 -11.56 -9.66 5.01
C LYS A 115 -10.91 -11.03 5.11
N ILE A 116 -9.62 -11.11 4.83
CA ILE A 116 -8.84 -12.35 4.93
C ILE A 116 -8.88 -12.91 6.35
N ALA A 117 -8.77 -12.05 7.37
CA ALA A 117 -8.83 -12.48 8.76
C ALA A 117 -10.20 -13.06 9.13
N VAL A 118 -11.28 -12.42 8.71
CA VAL A 118 -12.64 -12.90 8.95
C VAL A 118 -12.87 -14.25 8.24
N GLU A 119 -12.44 -14.39 6.99
CA GLU A 119 -12.55 -15.62 6.21
C GLU A 119 -11.72 -16.77 6.82
N ASN A 120 -10.45 -16.51 7.13
CA ASN A 120 -9.55 -17.53 7.71
C ASN A 120 -9.99 -18.00 9.11
N THR A 121 -10.80 -17.23 9.81
CA THR A 121 -11.30 -17.57 11.15
C THR A 121 -12.79 -17.88 11.18
N ALA A 122 -13.42 -18.07 10.03
CA ALA A 122 -14.87 -18.31 9.92
C ALA A 122 -15.35 -19.49 10.78
N GLN A 123 -14.55 -20.57 10.87
CA GLN A 123 -14.85 -21.74 11.71
C GLN A 123 -14.86 -21.44 13.23
N LYS A 124 -14.30 -20.30 13.63
CA LYS A 124 -14.30 -19.82 15.02
C LYS A 124 -15.43 -18.82 15.30
N ALA A 125 -16.28 -18.53 14.32
CA ALA A 125 -17.35 -17.54 14.46
C ALA A 125 -18.44 -17.95 15.48
N ASP A 126 -18.57 -19.24 15.77
CA ASP A 126 -19.49 -19.76 16.80
C ASP A 126 -18.99 -19.58 18.23
N LEU A 127 -17.75 -19.12 18.41
CA LEU A 127 -17.29 -18.70 19.72
C LEU A 127 -18.05 -17.43 20.12
N ALA A 128 -18.51 -17.38 21.37
CA ALA A 128 -19.34 -16.31 21.94
C ALA A 128 -18.76 -14.87 21.82
N ALA A 129 -17.57 -14.75 21.27
CA ALA A 129 -16.91 -13.49 20.96
C ALA A 129 -16.51 -13.47 19.47
N ASN A 130 -17.33 -12.86 18.63
CA ASN A 130 -16.99 -12.56 17.23
C ASN A 130 -15.96 -11.41 17.14
N ASN A 131 -15.05 -11.33 18.10
CA ASN A 131 -14.15 -10.20 18.25
C ASN A 131 -12.71 -10.56 17.93
N PHE A 132 -12.02 -9.61 17.26
CA PHE A 132 -10.57 -9.56 17.17
C PHE A 132 -10.01 -8.61 18.22
N VAL A 133 -8.79 -8.85 18.67
CA VAL A 133 -8.04 -7.87 19.45
C VAL A 133 -7.07 -7.13 18.54
N ILE A 134 -7.04 -5.81 18.64
CA ILE A 134 -6.09 -4.95 17.92
C ILE A 134 -5.11 -4.39 18.95
N LEU A 135 -3.85 -4.77 18.82
CA LEU A 135 -2.76 -4.33 19.68
C LEU A 135 -2.06 -3.14 19.01
N THR A 136 -1.98 -2.04 19.72
CA THR A 136 -1.42 -0.77 19.22
C THR A 136 -0.56 -0.10 20.28
N THR A 137 0.26 0.86 19.88
CA THR A 137 1.02 1.73 20.81
C THR A 137 0.39 3.13 20.86
N GLN A 138 1.02 4.06 21.58
CA GLN A 138 0.60 5.46 21.60
C GLN A 138 1.16 6.28 20.42
N ASP A 139 1.92 5.65 19.51
CA ASP A 139 2.41 6.31 18.31
C ASP A 139 1.23 6.75 17.43
N PRO A 140 1.21 8.00 16.93
CA PRO A 140 0.08 8.49 16.11
C PRO A 140 -0.17 7.68 14.84
N TYR A 141 0.86 7.07 14.24
CA TYR A 141 0.70 6.22 13.07
C TYR A 141 0.03 4.89 13.45
N ASP A 142 0.51 4.24 14.52
CA ASP A 142 -0.05 2.99 15.05
C ASP A 142 -1.53 3.17 15.42
N GLU A 143 -1.86 4.29 16.07
CA GLU A 143 -3.23 4.65 16.42
C GLU A 143 -4.13 4.84 15.19
N ARG A 144 -3.63 5.52 14.15
CA ARG A 144 -4.37 5.68 12.90
C ARG A 144 -4.63 4.33 12.25
N LEU A 145 -3.60 3.47 12.22
CA LEU A 145 -3.68 2.12 11.66
C LEU A 145 -4.69 1.25 12.43
N ALA A 146 -4.67 1.32 13.78
CA ALA A 146 -5.59 0.59 14.63
C ALA A 146 -7.06 1.01 14.41
N ARG A 147 -7.32 2.32 14.23
CA ARG A 147 -8.67 2.81 13.92
C ARG A 147 -9.15 2.34 12.55
N ALA A 148 -8.28 2.37 11.55
CA ALA A 148 -8.60 1.86 10.22
C ALA A 148 -8.93 0.36 10.27
N MET A 149 -8.16 -0.40 11.06
CA MET A 149 -8.35 -1.84 11.23
C MET A 149 -9.67 -2.17 11.95
N GLU A 150 -10.02 -1.42 13.01
CA GLU A 150 -11.31 -1.55 13.69
C GLU A 150 -12.47 -1.30 12.72
N ALA A 151 -12.43 -0.20 11.97
CA ALA A 151 -13.45 0.12 10.98
C ALA A 151 -13.57 -0.96 9.89
N ALA A 152 -12.44 -1.48 9.41
CA ALA A 152 -12.42 -2.53 8.39
C ALA A 152 -12.99 -3.87 8.89
N LEU A 153 -12.71 -4.25 10.14
CA LEU A 153 -13.29 -5.45 10.76
C LEU A 153 -14.80 -5.33 10.94
N VAL A 154 -15.28 -4.17 11.41
CA VAL A 154 -16.72 -3.89 11.53
C VAL A 154 -17.39 -3.97 10.15
N LYS A 155 -16.81 -3.37 9.13
CA LYS A 155 -17.29 -3.46 7.74
C LYS A 155 -17.30 -4.90 7.21
N ALA A 156 -16.38 -5.74 7.66
CA ALA A 156 -16.31 -7.17 7.33
C ALA A 156 -17.23 -8.05 8.21
N GLY A 157 -18.03 -7.48 9.10
CA GLY A 157 -19.00 -8.20 9.94
C GLY A 157 -18.41 -8.83 11.21
N ALA A 158 -17.26 -8.35 11.68
CA ALA A 158 -16.62 -8.79 12.92
C ALA A 158 -16.54 -7.64 13.94
N GLY A 159 -16.47 -7.99 15.23
CA GLY A 159 -16.15 -7.05 16.28
C GLY A 159 -14.64 -6.87 16.46
N ALA A 160 -14.24 -5.76 17.08
CA ALA A 160 -12.86 -5.49 17.43
C ALA A 160 -12.75 -4.82 18.81
N GLU A 161 -11.67 -5.15 19.53
CA GLU A 161 -11.30 -4.52 20.78
C GLU A 161 -9.89 -3.95 20.65
N ARG A 162 -9.75 -2.62 20.72
CA ARG A 162 -8.40 -1.99 20.70
C ARG A 162 -7.78 -2.00 22.08
N ARG A 163 -6.48 -2.29 22.12
CA ARG A 163 -5.66 -2.27 23.31
C ARG A 163 -4.35 -1.53 23.06
N HIS A 164 -4.13 -0.50 23.84
CA HIS A 164 -2.84 0.18 23.90
C HIS A 164 -1.91 -0.62 24.78
N ILE A 165 -0.74 -0.90 24.26
CA ILE A 165 0.29 -1.62 24.99
C ILE A 165 1.49 -0.69 25.21
N SER A 166 1.76 -0.39 26.45
CA SER A 166 3.01 0.24 26.90
C SER A 166 3.99 -0.83 27.41
N SER A 167 5.26 -0.50 27.44
CA SER A 167 6.33 -1.44 27.81
C SER A 167 6.15 -2.07 29.20
N ASP A 168 5.56 -1.34 30.14
CA ASP A 168 5.23 -1.80 31.50
C ASP A 168 4.01 -2.74 31.54
N GLN A 169 3.16 -2.72 30.53
CA GLN A 169 1.95 -3.54 30.43
C GLN A 169 2.18 -4.88 29.72
N ILE A 170 3.29 -5.05 29.03
CA ILE A 170 3.59 -6.28 28.27
C ILE A 170 3.50 -7.53 29.16
N ALA A 171 4.02 -7.46 30.38
CA ALA A 171 4.01 -8.60 31.30
C ALA A 171 2.59 -9.04 31.70
N TYR A 172 1.64 -8.12 31.72
CA TYR A 172 0.24 -8.38 32.08
C TYR A 172 -0.60 -8.87 30.91
N LEU A 173 -0.15 -8.64 29.66
CA LEU A 173 -0.91 -9.00 28.45
C LEU A 173 -1.33 -10.49 28.47
N ARG A 174 -0.44 -11.39 28.86
CA ARG A 174 -0.76 -12.83 28.97
C ARG A 174 -1.90 -13.10 29.95
N GLN A 175 -1.95 -12.40 31.07
CA GLN A 175 -3.01 -12.54 32.05
C GLN A 175 -4.32 -11.96 31.55
N GLU A 176 -4.26 -10.82 30.89
CA GLU A 176 -5.44 -10.16 30.29
C GLU A 176 -6.06 -10.96 29.15
N MET A 177 -5.24 -11.71 28.41
CA MET A 177 -5.70 -12.57 27.33
C MET A 177 -6.30 -13.90 27.83
N ARG A 178 -6.01 -14.29 29.08
CA ARG A 178 -6.59 -15.50 29.69
C ARG A 178 -8.10 -15.37 29.84
N GLY A 179 -8.82 -16.39 29.39
CA GLY A 179 -10.27 -16.45 29.50
C GLY A 179 -11.04 -15.58 28.50
N LYS A 180 -10.33 -14.86 27.62
CA LYS A 180 -10.94 -14.14 26.50
C LYS A 180 -10.83 -14.99 25.23
N ALA A 181 -11.98 -15.22 24.59
CA ALA A 181 -12.03 -15.90 23.31
C ALA A 181 -11.99 -14.87 22.18
N PHE A 182 -10.81 -14.63 21.60
CA PHE A 182 -10.67 -13.84 20.37
C PHE A 182 -10.56 -14.75 19.16
N ARG A 183 -11.10 -14.31 18.02
CA ARG A 183 -10.92 -14.98 16.73
C ARG A 183 -9.49 -14.87 16.22
N GLY A 184 -8.83 -13.75 16.47
CA GLY A 184 -7.46 -13.46 16.07
C GLY A 184 -6.97 -12.17 16.69
N ALA A 185 -5.69 -11.85 16.50
CA ALA A 185 -5.07 -10.62 16.92
C ALA A 185 -4.46 -9.88 15.73
N PHE A 186 -4.58 -8.55 15.73
CA PHE A 186 -3.91 -7.68 14.77
C PHE A 186 -2.83 -6.86 15.47
N PHE A 187 -1.69 -6.74 14.81
CA PHE A 187 -0.63 -5.83 15.19
C PHE A 187 -0.73 -4.53 14.38
N ALA A 188 -1.21 -3.46 15.02
CA ALA A 188 -1.17 -2.11 14.47
C ALA A 188 0.08 -1.40 15.00
N MET A 189 1.26 -1.89 14.62
CA MET A 189 2.56 -1.42 15.10
C MET A 189 3.68 -1.98 14.20
N ASN A 190 4.90 -1.46 14.36
CA ASN A 190 6.05 -1.97 13.62
C ASN A 190 6.45 -3.40 14.02
N ALA A 191 7.29 -4.03 13.19
CA ALA A 191 7.74 -5.40 13.40
C ALA A 191 8.46 -5.62 14.74
N GLN A 192 9.21 -4.62 15.22
CA GLN A 192 9.92 -4.71 16.49
C GLN A 192 8.96 -4.83 17.68
N ASN A 193 7.97 -3.96 17.74
CA ASN A 193 6.96 -4.00 18.80
C ASN A 193 6.10 -5.26 18.71
N ALA A 194 5.71 -5.66 17.50
CA ALA A 194 4.93 -6.86 17.25
C ALA A 194 5.67 -8.14 17.73
N SER A 195 6.99 -8.27 17.44
CA SER A 195 7.80 -9.40 17.86
C SER A 195 7.94 -9.49 19.39
N LEU A 196 8.02 -8.35 20.08
CA LEU A 196 8.04 -8.30 21.54
C LEU A 196 6.73 -8.78 22.17
N LEU A 197 5.60 -8.56 21.51
CA LEU A 197 4.27 -8.92 22.04
C LEU A 197 3.84 -10.34 21.71
N ARG A 198 4.27 -10.87 20.57
CA ARG A 198 3.83 -12.19 20.07
C ARG A 198 3.98 -13.32 21.09
N PRO A 199 5.08 -13.45 21.88
CA PRO A 199 5.25 -14.50 22.87
C PRO A 199 4.23 -14.47 24.03
N TYR A 200 3.55 -13.34 24.22
CA TYR A 200 2.52 -13.19 25.27
C TYR A 200 1.11 -13.52 24.81
N LEU A 201 0.92 -13.74 23.51
CA LEU A 201 -0.35 -14.20 22.95
C LEU A 201 -0.41 -15.74 22.92
N PRO A 202 -1.62 -16.32 22.96
CA PRO A 202 -1.77 -17.78 22.78
C PRO A 202 -1.13 -18.23 21.46
N PRO A 203 -0.35 -19.33 21.45
CA PRO A 203 0.31 -19.81 20.23
C PRO A 203 -0.65 -20.10 19.08
N GLU A 204 -1.84 -20.64 19.42
CA GLU A 204 -2.91 -21.03 18.49
C GLU A 204 -3.76 -19.85 17.99
N LEU A 205 -3.56 -18.65 18.55
CA LEU A 205 -4.28 -17.46 18.13
C LEU A 205 -3.72 -16.96 16.77
N PRO A 206 -4.53 -16.94 15.70
CA PRO A 206 -4.10 -16.36 14.43
C PRO A 206 -3.70 -14.91 14.60
N VAL A 207 -2.57 -14.53 14.06
CA VAL A 207 -2.07 -13.16 14.12
C VAL A 207 -1.94 -12.57 12.72
N PHE A 208 -2.25 -11.29 12.61
CA PHE A 208 -2.30 -10.54 11.38
C PHE A 208 -1.55 -9.21 11.56
N GLY A 209 -0.88 -8.77 10.52
CA GLY A 209 -0.18 -7.49 10.52
C GLY A 209 -0.12 -6.93 9.10
N THR A 210 0.06 -5.62 8.97
CA THR A 210 0.33 -5.00 7.68
C THR A 210 1.80 -5.18 7.30
N SER A 211 2.18 -4.74 6.09
CA SER A 211 3.57 -4.65 5.65
C SER A 211 4.47 -3.92 6.67
N TYR A 212 3.94 -2.94 7.39
CA TYR A 212 4.62 -2.24 8.50
C TYR A 212 5.03 -3.16 9.67
N SER A 213 4.26 -4.22 9.91
CA SER A 213 4.57 -5.26 10.93
C SER A 213 5.43 -6.39 10.37
N ASN A 214 5.71 -6.42 9.06
CA ASN A 214 6.50 -7.48 8.45
C ASN A 214 7.99 -7.26 8.72
N PRO A 215 8.67 -8.18 9.44
CA PRO A 215 10.10 -8.06 9.72
C PRO A 215 10.98 -8.07 8.46
N MET A 216 10.50 -8.60 7.34
CA MET A 216 11.24 -8.62 6.07
C MET A 216 11.52 -7.22 5.52
N HIS A 217 10.76 -6.21 5.94
CA HIS A 217 11.00 -4.80 5.60
C HIS A 217 12.09 -4.13 6.44
N GLN A 218 12.67 -4.84 7.43
CA GLN A 218 13.80 -4.33 8.22
C GLN A 218 15.09 -4.30 7.39
N LYS A 219 15.85 -3.21 7.53
CA LYS A 219 17.16 -3.05 6.86
C LYS A 219 18.23 -4.00 7.42
N ASP A 220 18.15 -4.33 8.71
CA ASP A 220 19.04 -5.26 9.38
C ASP A 220 18.55 -6.71 9.19
N SER A 221 19.28 -7.49 8.40
CA SER A 221 18.93 -8.87 8.08
C SER A 221 18.96 -9.81 9.29
N MET A 222 19.82 -9.55 10.29
CA MET A 222 19.88 -10.36 11.50
C MET A 222 18.66 -10.07 12.39
N LEU A 223 18.31 -8.80 12.53
CA LEU A 223 17.12 -8.37 13.25
C LEU A 223 15.86 -8.90 12.56
N ALA A 224 15.78 -8.78 11.23
CA ALA A 224 14.68 -9.33 10.42
C ALA A 224 14.48 -10.83 10.66
N LYS A 225 15.57 -11.61 10.66
CA LYS A 225 15.52 -13.05 10.93
C LYS A 225 15.05 -13.37 12.35
N THR A 226 15.53 -12.65 13.35
CA THR A 226 15.13 -12.83 14.74
C THR A 226 13.65 -12.54 14.91
N GLN A 227 13.18 -11.40 14.43
CA GLN A 227 11.77 -11.02 14.49
C GLN A 227 10.87 -11.96 13.68
N SER A 228 11.37 -12.52 12.57
CA SER A 228 10.64 -13.52 11.79
C SER A 228 10.44 -14.84 12.55
N ASN A 229 11.35 -15.20 13.44
CA ASN A 229 11.14 -16.33 14.35
C ASN A 229 9.99 -16.06 15.33
N ASP A 230 9.99 -14.86 15.94
CA ASP A 230 8.96 -14.48 16.90
C ASP A 230 7.59 -14.36 16.25
N LEU A 231 7.53 -13.80 15.05
CA LEU A 231 6.31 -13.55 14.28
C LEU A 231 5.96 -14.69 13.31
N ASN A 232 6.61 -15.84 13.44
CA ASN A 232 6.36 -17.00 12.57
C ASN A 232 4.86 -17.35 12.54
N GLY A 233 4.32 -17.48 11.33
CA GLY A 233 2.90 -17.77 11.12
C GLY A 233 2.01 -16.52 11.07
N MET A 234 2.53 -15.31 11.29
CA MET A 234 1.76 -14.09 11.10
C MET A 234 1.39 -13.92 9.63
N ILE A 235 0.12 -13.59 9.37
CA ILE A 235 -0.37 -13.31 8.03
C ILE A 235 -0.22 -11.83 7.74
N THR A 236 0.45 -11.52 6.61
CA THR A 236 0.62 -10.18 6.05
C THR A 236 0.16 -10.13 4.60
N LEU A 237 0.16 -8.93 4.04
CA LEU A 237 -0.08 -8.70 2.62
C LEU A 237 1.14 -8.01 2.02
N GLU A 238 1.55 -8.48 0.84
CA GLU A 238 2.70 -7.95 0.13
C GLU A 238 2.36 -7.63 -1.33
N ILE A 239 3.14 -6.80 -1.96
CA ILE A 239 3.00 -6.54 -3.39
C ILE A 239 3.60 -7.70 -4.21
N PRO A 240 3.05 -8.03 -5.39
CA PRO A 240 3.59 -9.07 -6.27
C PRO A 240 5.07 -8.87 -6.62
N ALA A 241 5.53 -7.62 -6.71
CA ALA A 241 6.91 -7.30 -7.00
C ALA A 241 7.88 -7.79 -5.92
N GLU A 242 7.48 -7.78 -4.64
CA GLU A 242 8.30 -8.30 -3.54
C GLU A 242 8.28 -9.83 -3.49
N GLU A 243 7.15 -10.43 -3.81
CA GLU A 243 6.98 -11.88 -3.82
C GLU A 243 7.44 -12.54 -5.13
N ASN A 244 7.93 -11.77 -6.11
CA ASN A 244 8.27 -12.24 -7.46
C ASN A 244 7.14 -13.03 -8.16
N THR A 245 5.90 -12.69 -7.86
CA THR A 245 4.73 -13.39 -8.40
C THR A 245 4.19 -12.75 -9.69
N SER A 246 4.63 -11.54 -10.03
CA SER A 246 4.28 -10.86 -11.28
C SER A 246 5.28 -11.21 -12.39
N THR A 247 4.79 -11.51 -13.59
CA THR A 247 5.65 -11.76 -14.77
C THR A 247 6.38 -10.50 -15.22
N LEU A 248 5.84 -9.30 -14.93
CA LEU A 248 6.47 -8.01 -15.20
C LEU A 248 7.74 -7.77 -14.36
N VAL A 249 7.89 -8.49 -13.24
CA VAL A 249 9.07 -8.38 -12.37
C VAL A 249 10.37 -8.60 -13.15
N ALA A 250 10.40 -9.59 -14.03
CA ALA A 250 11.58 -9.89 -14.83
C ALA A 250 11.93 -8.78 -15.83
N GLN A 251 10.94 -8.05 -16.35
CA GLN A 251 11.12 -6.95 -17.30
C GLN A 251 11.90 -5.78 -16.70
N TYR A 252 11.75 -5.55 -15.38
CA TYR A 252 12.39 -4.44 -14.67
C TYR A 252 13.54 -4.88 -13.76
N LYS A 253 14.15 -6.03 -14.01
CA LYS A 253 15.20 -6.60 -13.16
C LYS A 253 16.36 -5.63 -12.92
N GLY A 254 16.86 -4.98 -13.97
CA GLY A 254 18.00 -4.08 -13.89
C GLY A 254 17.71 -2.82 -13.07
N GLU A 255 16.51 -2.28 -13.17
CA GLU A 255 16.08 -1.09 -12.42
C GLU A 255 15.85 -1.39 -10.93
N ARG A 256 15.54 -2.64 -10.59
CA ARG A 256 15.21 -3.08 -9.23
C ARG A 256 16.41 -3.47 -8.38
N GLU A 257 17.53 -3.85 -9.00
CA GLU A 257 18.69 -4.48 -8.31
C GLU A 257 19.27 -3.65 -7.15
N ASN A 258 19.06 -2.33 -7.15
CA ASN A 258 19.60 -1.43 -6.13
C ASN A 258 18.54 -0.73 -5.27
N LEU A 259 17.26 -1.07 -5.44
CA LEU A 259 16.18 -0.45 -4.70
C LEU A 259 16.03 -1.11 -3.32
N SER A 260 15.79 -0.30 -2.29
CA SER A 260 15.24 -0.79 -1.02
C SER A 260 13.81 -1.29 -1.24
N LEU A 261 13.24 -2.02 -0.27
CA LEU A 261 11.84 -2.46 -0.39
C LEU A 261 10.87 -1.29 -0.50
N GLU A 262 11.08 -0.21 0.26
CA GLU A 262 10.28 1.02 0.16
C GLU A 262 10.38 1.66 -1.24
N GLU A 263 11.59 1.76 -1.79
CA GLU A 263 11.80 2.26 -3.14
C GLU A 263 11.20 1.33 -4.20
N LEU A 264 11.27 0.01 -4.00
CA LEU A 264 10.63 -0.96 -4.88
C LEU A 264 9.11 -0.80 -4.91
N GLN A 265 8.47 -0.59 -3.75
CA GLN A 265 7.04 -0.31 -3.68
C GLN A 265 6.68 0.94 -4.47
N MET A 266 7.42 2.03 -4.27
CA MET A 266 7.18 3.29 -4.96
C MET A 266 7.46 3.19 -6.47
N PHE A 267 8.55 2.52 -6.87
CA PHE A 267 8.84 2.23 -8.27
C PHE A 267 7.71 1.44 -8.94
N SER A 268 7.22 0.40 -8.25
CA SER A 268 6.13 -0.44 -8.72
C SER A 268 4.83 0.35 -8.94
N VAL A 269 4.54 1.30 -8.05
CA VAL A 269 3.40 2.24 -8.21
C VAL A 269 3.55 3.06 -9.50
N GLY A 270 4.76 3.52 -9.81
CA GLY A 270 5.04 4.27 -11.02
C GLY A 270 4.77 3.46 -12.29
N VAL A 271 5.22 2.21 -12.32
CA VAL A 271 4.97 1.27 -13.44
C VAL A 271 3.46 1.03 -13.62
N ASP A 272 2.77 0.76 -12.53
CA ASP A 272 1.34 0.48 -12.57
C ASP A 272 0.51 1.72 -12.94
N ALA A 273 0.93 2.91 -12.50
CA ALA A 273 0.28 4.16 -12.87
C ALA A 273 0.37 4.44 -14.38
N TRP A 274 1.53 4.18 -14.99
CA TRP A 274 1.70 4.24 -16.43
C TRP A 274 0.79 3.23 -17.15
N THR A 275 0.82 1.97 -16.70
CA THR A 275 0.03 0.89 -17.30
C THR A 275 -1.47 1.15 -17.24
N LEU A 276 -1.96 1.65 -16.11
CA LEU A 276 -3.36 2.04 -15.94
C LEU A 276 -3.72 3.22 -16.83
N GLY A 277 -2.89 4.26 -16.84
CA GLY A 277 -3.12 5.46 -17.63
C GLY A 277 -3.18 5.17 -19.11
N THR A 278 -2.27 4.38 -19.66
CA THR A 278 -2.27 4.01 -21.08
C THR A 278 -3.47 3.18 -21.48
N LYS A 279 -3.94 2.27 -20.63
CA LYS A 279 -5.18 1.51 -20.86
C LYS A 279 -6.44 2.38 -20.75
N TRP A 280 -6.36 3.49 -20.02
CA TRP A 280 -7.50 4.36 -19.78
C TRP A 280 -7.68 5.45 -20.85
N ILE A 281 -6.63 5.78 -21.59
CA ILE A 281 -6.69 6.79 -22.67
C ILE A 281 -7.87 6.56 -23.63
N ASP A 282 -8.18 5.30 -23.94
CA ASP A 282 -9.30 4.91 -24.79
C ASP A 282 -10.66 4.93 -24.07
N TRP A 283 -10.78 5.60 -22.92
CA TRP A 283 -12.01 5.78 -22.13
C TRP A 283 -12.66 4.45 -21.69
N ALA A 284 -11.84 3.45 -21.44
CA ALA A 284 -12.31 2.18 -20.96
C ALA A 284 -13.10 2.33 -19.64
N ARG A 285 -14.35 1.89 -19.64
CA ARG A 285 -15.19 1.86 -18.41
C ARG A 285 -14.68 0.85 -17.39
N ARG A 286 -14.00 -0.17 -17.87
CA ARG A 286 -13.38 -1.23 -17.06
C ARG A 286 -11.96 -1.45 -17.52
N ILE A 287 -11.06 -1.49 -16.55
CA ILE A 287 -9.64 -1.76 -16.78
C ILE A 287 -9.24 -2.89 -15.85
N GLU A 288 -8.51 -3.85 -16.40
CA GLU A 288 -7.89 -4.93 -15.64
C GLU A 288 -6.40 -4.98 -15.95
N VAL A 289 -5.59 -5.01 -14.89
CA VAL A 289 -4.16 -5.29 -14.94
C VAL A 289 -3.91 -6.47 -14.01
N PRO A 290 -4.07 -7.70 -14.51
CA PRO A 290 -4.01 -8.89 -13.66
C PRO A 290 -2.62 -9.14 -13.09
N ASP A 291 -1.59 -8.59 -13.72
CA ASP A 291 -0.18 -8.84 -13.43
C ASP A 291 0.56 -7.54 -13.02
N GLY A 292 -0.14 -6.62 -12.33
CA GLY A 292 0.47 -5.39 -11.82
C GLY A 292 1.56 -5.67 -10.78
N LEU A 293 2.54 -4.78 -10.70
CA LEU A 293 3.64 -4.91 -9.74
C LEU A 293 3.20 -4.66 -8.31
N THR A 294 2.19 -3.81 -8.11
CA THR A 294 1.66 -3.50 -6.77
C THR A 294 0.45 -4.35 -6.38
N GLY A 295 -0.05 -5.20 -7.27
CA GLY A 295 -1.22 -6.03 -7.06
C GLY A 295 -1.96 -6.32 -8.36
N ARG A 296 -2.96 -7.19 -8.31
CA ARG A 296 -3.96 -7.25 -9.37
C ARG A 296 -4.78 -5.96 -9.30
N LEU A 297 -4.74 -5.17 -10.38
CA LEU A 297 -5.44 -3.90 -10.43
C LEU A 297 -6.72 -4.03 -11.25
N SER A 298 -7.80 -3.46 -10.73
CA SER A 298 -9.05 -3.35 -11.46
C SER A 298 -9.70 -1.99 -11.21
N PHE A 299 -10.30 -1.46 -12.26
CA PHE A 299 -11.10 -0.25 -12.22
C PHE A 299 -12.43 -0.50 -12.92
N ASP A 300 -13.50 -0.06 -12.29
CA ASP A 300 -14.84 -0.05 -12.87
C ASP A 300 -15.45 1.32 -12.58
N LYS A 301 -15.75 2.08 -13.64
CA LYS A 301 -16.31 3.43 -13.57
C LYS A 301 -17.59 3.49 -12.75
N ASP A 302 -18.41 2.44 -12.81
CA ASP A 302 -19.67 2.36 -12.07
C ASP A 302 -19.46 2.18 -10.55
N SER A 303 -18.24 1.81 -10.16
CA SER A 303 -17.82 1.65 -8.74
C SER A 303 -17.06 2.86 -8.18
N GLY A 304 -16.91 3.94 -8.95
CA GLY A 304 -16.23 5.17 -8.54
C GLY A 304 -14.88 5.39 -9.20
N SER A 305 -14.07 6.27 -8.63
CA SER A 305 -12.78 6.71 -9.19
C SER A 305 -11.55 5.96 -8.66
N LYS A 306 -11.74 5.02 -7.74
CA LYS A 306 -10.64 4.31 -7.08
C LYS A 306 -10.30 3.01 -7.79
N VAL A 307 -9.02 2.82 -8.08
CA VAL A 307 -8.50 1.53 -8.53
C VAL A 307 -8.49 0.55 -7.35
N LYS A 308 -9.12 -0.59 -7.52
CA LYS A 308 -8.99 -1.71 -6.58
C LYS A 308 -7.65 -2.38 -6.82
N ARG A 309 -6.93 -2.66 -5.75
CA ARG A 309 -5.64 -3.31 -5.75
C ARG A 309 -5.70 -4.54 -4.84
N GLU A 310 -5.50 -5.72 -5.38
CA GLU A 310 -5.44 -6.96 -4.61
C GLU A 310 -3.98 -7.35 -4.39
N LEU A 311 -3.58 -7.34 -3.11
CA LEU A 311 -2.26 -7.72 -2.63
C LEU A 311 -2.12 -9.24 -2.49
N VAL A 312 -0.89 -9.72 -2.42
CA VAL A 312 -0.59 -11.14 -2.22
C VAL A 312 -0.58 -11.45 -0.73
N LYS A 313 -1.39 -12.42 -0.32
CA LYS A 313 -1.33 -12.95 1.04
C LYS A 313 -0.02 -13.71 1.24
N THR A 314 0.72 -13.35 2.26
CA THR A 314 1.95 -14.02 2.67
C THR A 314 1.92 -14.42 4.14
N VAL A 315 2.85 -15.28 4.53
CA VAL A 315 3.01 -15.74 5.91
C VAL A 315 4.46 -15.49 6.31
N VAL A 316 4.64 -14.80 7.41
CA VAL A 316 5.98 -14.58 7.99
C VAL A 316 6.61 -15.91 8.37
N SER A 317 7.82 -16.13 7.91
CA SER A 317 8.58 -17.35 8.20
C SER A 317 10.08 -17.04 8.30
N PRO A 318 10.79 -17.61 9.29
CA PRO A 318 12.22 -17.43 9.43
C PRO A 318 13.05 -18.03 8.28
N ASN A 319 12.44 -18.94 7.50
CA ASN A 319 13.07 -19.57 6.34
C ASN A 319 12.83 -18.80 5.04
N LYS A 320 11.97 -17.79 5.05
CA LYS A 320 11.76 -16.92 3.92
C LYS A 320 12.91 -15.92 3.90
N THR A 321 13.90 -16.14 3.05
CA THR A 321 15.00 -15.19 2.87
C THR A 321 14.43 -13.90 2.26
N ALA A 322 14.84 -12.76 2.82
CA ALA A 322 14.69 -11.50 2.14
C ALA A 322 15.25 -11.67 0.73
N HIS A 323 14.47 -11.35 -0.26
CA HIS A 323 14.70 -11.47 -1.69
C HIS A 323 16.03 -12.09 -2.13
N PRO A 324 16.05 -13.29 -2.75
CA PRO A 324 17.28 -13.91 -3.23
C PRO A 324 17.99 -13.08 -4.30
N ASP A 325 17.32 -12.10 -4.90
CA ASP A 325 17.84 -11.27 -6.00
C ASP A 325 18.24 -9.85 -5.60
N LEU A 326 18.02 -9.44 -4.34
CA LEU A 326 18.52 -8.15 -3.84
C LEU A 326 19.94 -8.39 -3.28
N PRO A 327 20.99 -7.81 -3.86
CA PRO A 327 22.33 -7.95 -3.31
C PRO A 327 22.35 -7.31 -1.92
N LEU A 328 22.63 -8.13 -0.90
CA LEU A 328 22.98 -7.62 0.42
C LEU A 328 24.17 -6.68 0.22
N LYS A 329 23.96 -5.37 0.31
CA LYS A 329 25.07 -4.43 0.40
C LYS A 329 25.89 -4.83 1.63
N ARG A 330 27.03 -5.49 1.39
CA ARG A 330 28.06 -5.59 2.41
C ARG A 330 28.57 -4.17 2.65
N ILE A 331 28.30 -3.64 3.83
CA ILE A 331 28.97 -2.45 4.35
C ILE A 331 30.39 -2.84 4.75
#